data_27dbe7b43361b2bbb24e46e1d8370eea
#
_entry.id   27dbe7b43361b2bbb24e46e1d8370eea
#
_cell.length_a   1.000
_cell.length_b   1.000
_cell.length_c   1.000
_cell.angle_alpha   90.00
_cell.angle_beta   90.00
_cell.angle_gamma   90.00
#
_symmetry.space_group_name_H-M   'P 1'
#
loop_
_entity.id
_entity.type
_entity.pdbx_description
1 polymer ?
#
loop_
_entity_poly.entity_id
_entity_poly.type
_entity_poly.pdbx_seq_one_letter_code
_entity_poly.pdbx_strand_id
1 'polypeptide(L)'
;VFSFEQRDGRTDKWGGNFTVGSSDIGLTAEGPLGEKSSVLLSARRSYLQFLFDAIGLPFLPTYNDFQYKQKIKINQKNELTIIGLGAIDEFGLNLQDDTSAFQQYILGNLPFQTQWNYTIGASYKHYRERGYSTIVASRNMLNNRAYKYIDNDDSKESNLIFDYTSREMENKFRYEETLDIKRFRVKGGINYELARYTNNTYQLIPVGTDVITVDYQSELPLQKWGAFVQSSTSIFDYRLTLSFGLRADANNYSTSMQNLLDQLSPRFSASYKLTDTWSANFNTGIYYQ
;
A
#
# COMPACT_ATOMS: atom_id res chain seq x y z
N VAL A 1 -2.99 -2.60 12.50
CA VAL A 1 -2.03 -2.30 11.43
C VAL A 1 -1.50 -3.61 10.91
N PHE A 2 -1.65 -3.86 9.61
CA PHE A 2 -1.04 -5.01 8.94
C PHE A 2 0.37 -4.61 8.49
N SER A 3 1.36 -5.47 8.74
CA SER A 3 2.72 -5.32 8.23
C SER A 3 3.04 -6.50 7.33
N PHE A 4 3.46 -6.21 6.11
CA PHE A 4 3.90 -7.22 5.16
C PHE A 4 5.39 -7.07 4.95
N GLU A 5 6.12 -8.18 5.09
CA GLU A 5 7.54 -8.23 4.80
C GLU A 5 7.78 -9.16 3.61
N GLN A 6 8.31 -8.60 2.55
CA GLN A 6 8.67 -9.35 1.36
C GLN A 6 9.99 -10.08 1.62
N ARG A 7 10.05 -11.40 1.39
CA ARG A 7 11.29 -12.18 1.56
C ARG A 7 12.37 -11.75 0.58
N ASP A 8 13.63 -11.99 0.93
CA ASP A 8 14.76 -11.77 0.02
C ASP A 8 14.84 -12.90 -1.03
N GLY A 9 15.37 -12.60 -2.20
CA GLY A 9 15.69 -13.60 -3.21
C GLY A 9 16.84 -14.50 -2.77
N ARG A 10 16.95 -15.67 -3.37
CA ARG A 10 18.02 -16.64 -3.11
C ARG A 10 19.38 -16.06 -3.44
N THR A 11 20.39 -16.46 -2.67
CA THR A 11 21.77 -16.01 -2.85
C THR A 11 22.70 -17.11 -3.35
N ASP A 12 22.24 -18.37 -3.37
CA ASP A 12 23.03 -19.55 -3.72
C ASP A 12 22.93 -19.92 -5.20
N LYS A 13 21.74 -19.89 -5.77
CA LYS A 13 21.47 -20.25 -7.17
C LYS A 13 20.15 -19.66 -7.64
N TRP A 14 19.97 -19.58 -8.95
CA TRP A 14 18.68 -19.27 -9.55
C TRP A 14 17.68 -20.40 -9.29
N GLY A 15 16.47 -20.01 -8.98
CA GLY A 15 15.33 -20.87 -8.78
C GLY A 15 14.06 -20.18 -9.22
N GLY A 16 13.02 -20.95 -9.42
CA GLY A 16 11.71 -20.43 -9.78
C GLY A 16 10.61 -21.32 -9.26
N ASN A 17 9.41 -20.76 -9.22
CA ASN A 17 8.18 -21.47 -8.87
C ASN A 17 7.09 -21.08 -9.87
N PHE A 18 6.44 -22.08 -10.43
CA PHE A 18 5.23 -21.93 -11.23
C PHE A 18 4.07 -22.45 -10.41
N THR A 19 3.07 -21.63 -10.21
CA THR A 19 1.89 -21.93 -9.40
C THR A 19 0.64 -21.88 -10.28
N VAL A 20 -0.20 -22.89 -10.17
CA VAL A 20 -1.54 -22.89 -10.72
C VAL A 20 -2.51 -23.02 -9.54
N GLY A 21 -3.24 -21.96 -9.27
CA GLY A 21 -4.27 -21.90 -8.23
C GLY A 21 -5.65 -22.24 -8.79
N SER A 22 -6.68 -22.11 -7.96
CA SER A 22 -8.08 -22.25 -8.39
C SER A 22 -8.59 -21.04 -9.19
N SER A 23 -7.93 -19.91 -9.10
CA SER A 23 -8.36 -18.62 -9.68
C SER A 23 -7.26 -17.88 -10.43
N ASP A 24 -6.01 -18.33 -10.34
CA ASP A 24 -4.87 -17.62 -10.92
C ASP A 24 -3.69 -18.54 -11.26
N ILE A 25 -2.82 -18.01 -12.10
CA ILE A 25 -1.50 -18.57 -12.38
C ILE A 25 -0.43 -17.57 -11.95
N GLY A 26 0.68 -18.09 -11.44
CA GLY A 26 1.81 -17.27 -10.97
C GLY A 26 3.14 -17.84 -11.36
N LEU A 27 4.08 -16.95 -11.62
CA LEU A 27 5.48 -17.27 -11.87
C LEU A 27 6.35 -16.44 -10.94
N THR A 28 7.25 -17.10 -10.24
CA THR A 28 8.28 -16.44 -9.43
C THR A 28 9.64 -16.91 -9.90
N ALA A 29 10.57 -15.97 -10.07
CA ALA A 29 11.98 -16.24 -10.33
C ALA A 29 12.83 -15.50 -9.30
N GLU A 30 13.84 -16.15 -8.78
CA GLU A 30 14.72 -15.57 -7.77
C GLU A 30 16.13 -16.14 -7.87
N GLY A 31 17.11 -15.33 -7.54
CA GLY A 31 18.49 -15.77 -7.59
C GLY A 31 19.50 -14.67 -7.35
N PRO A 32 20.79 -15.03 -7.37
CA PRO A 32 21.87 -14.06 -7.22
C PRO A 32 22.06 -13.24 -8.50
N LEU A 33 22.27 -11.92 -8.34
CA LEU A 33 22.79 -11.00 -9.35
C LEU A 33 24.25 -10.66 -9.00
N GLY A 34 25.13 -11.68 -9.09
CA GLY A 34 26.50 -11.61 -8.61
C GLY A 34 26.63 -11.92 -7.11
N GLU A 35 27.84 -11.75 -6.57
CA GLU A 35 28.18 -12.17 -5.20
C GLU A 35 27.50 -11.33 -4.10
N LYS A 36 27.11 -10.11 -4.41
CA LYS A 36 26.63 -9.11 -3.43
C LYS A 36 25.15 -8.74 -3.60
N SER A 37 24.46 -9.34 -4.54
CA SER A 37 23.07 -8.97 -4.82
C SER A 37 22.20 -10.20 -5.07
N SER A 38 20.98 -10.14 -4.58
CA SER A 38 19.93 -11.12 -4.91
C SER A 38 18.68 -10.40 -5.38
N VAL A 39 17.92 -11.07 -6.24
CA VAL A 39 16.67 -10.56 -6.80
C VAL A 39 15.54 -11.58 -6.64
N LEU A 40 14.35 -11.06 -6.44
CA LEU A 40 13.08 -11.78 -6.51
C LEU A 40 12.17 -11.04 -7.46
N LEU A 41 11.61 -11.77 -8.42
CA LEU A 41 10.62 -11.32 -9.39
C LEU A 41 9.40 -12.22 -9.27
N SER A 42 8.20 -11.66 -9.27
CA SER A 42 6.97 -12.43 -9.33
C SER A 42 5.96 -11.72 -10.22
N ALA A 43 5.23 -12.50 -11.02
CA ALA A 43 4.08 -12.06 -11.79
C ALA A 43 2.95 -13.05 -11.60
N ARG A 44 1.74 -12.54 -11.44
CA ARG A 44 0.54 -13.34 -11.27
C ARG A 44 -0.59 -12.76 -12.13
N ARG A 45 -1.39 -13.64 -12.72
CA ARG A 45 -2.59 -13.29 -13.49
C ARG A 45 -3.76 -14.15 -13.06
N SER A 46 -4.91 -13.53 -12.82
CA SER A 46 -6.15 -14.24 -12.56
C SER A 46 -6.79 -14.74 -13.87
N TYR A 47 -7.57 -15.78 -13.74
CA TYR A 47 -8.50 -16.25 -14.78
C TYR A 47 -9.94 -16.36 -14.24
N LEU A 48 -10.25 -15.57 -13.23
CA LEU A 48 -11.59 -15.50 -12.62
C LEU A 48 -12.68 -15.19 -13.64
N GLN A 49 -12.39 -14.36 -14.67
CA GLN A 49 -13.33 -14.03 -15.72
C GLN A 49 -13.90 -15.29 -16.42
N PHE A 50 -13.08 -16.30 -16.67
CA PHE A 50 -13.55 -17.54 -17.31
C PHE A 50 -14.44 -18.37 -16.37
N LEU A 51 -14.12 -18.39 -15.08
CA LEU A 51 -14.94 -19.07 -14.07
C LEU A 51 -16.28 -18.37 -13.89
N PHE A 52 -16.28 -17.03 -13.84
CA PHE A 52 -17.47 -16.23 -13.65
C PHE A 52 -18.38 -16.27 -14.89
N ASP A 53 -17.78 -16.25 -16.08
CA ASP A 53 -18.51 -16.46 -17.33
C ASP A 53 -19.18 -17.85 -17.36
N ALA A 54 -18.44 -18.91 -17.03
CA ALA A 54 -18.95 -20.29 -17.05
C ALA A 54 -20.12 -20.54 -16.08
N ILE A 55 -20.22 -19.78 -14.97
CA ILE A 55 -21.34 -19.86 -14.01
C ILE A 55 -22.39 -18.76 -14.24
N GLY A 56 -22.27 -17.98 -15.32
CA GLY A 56 -23.25 -16.99 -15.74
C GLY A 56 -23.33 -15.76 -14.87
N LEU A 57 -22.22 -15.34 -14.24
CA LEU A 57 -22.20 -14.10 -13.45
C LEU A 57 -22.17 -12.87 -14.37
N PRO A 58 -22.82 -11.75 -13.96
CA PRO A 58 -22.92 -10.55 -14.80
C PRO A 58 -21.63 -9.71 -14.84
N PHE A 59 -20.56 -10.12 -14.18
CA PHE A 59 -19.29 -9.38 -14.11
C PHE A 59 -18.09 -10.33 -14.24
N LEU A 60 -17.01 -9.81 -14.85
CA LEU A 60 -15.83 -10.56 -15.25
C LEU A 60 -14.57 -9.92 -14.68
N PRO A 61 -14.21 -10.20 -13.41
CA PRO A 61 -13.03 -9.62 -12.78
C PRO A 61 -11.74 -10.27 -13.30
N THR A 62 -10.74 -9.43 -13.58
CA THR A 62 -9.36 -9.85 -13.81
C THR A 62 -8.41 -9.05 -12.94
N TYR A 63 -7.35 -9.70 -12.48
CA TYR A 63 -6.24 -9.00 -11.84
C TYR A 63 -4.90 -9.52 -12.34
N ASN A 64 -3.94 -8.61 -12.42
CA ASN A 64 -2.54 -8.92 -12.67
C ASN A 64 -1.73 -8.23 -11.58
N ASP A 65 -0.78 -8.92 -10.97
CA ASP A 65 0.12 -8.31 -10.01
C ASP A 65 1.58 -8.69 -10.28
N PHE A 66 2.45 -7.75 -9.91
CA PHE A 66 3.87 -7.82 -10.15
C PHE A 66 4.62 -7.46 -8.87
N GLN A 67 5.67 -8.20 -8.59
CA GLN A 67 6.53 -7.93 -7.46
C GLN A 67 7.99 -7.97 -7.89
N TYR A 68 8.75 -7.04 -7.34
CA TYR A 68 10.19 -6.95 -7.49
C TYR A 68 10.81 -6.67 -6.15
N LYS A 69 11.87 -7.40 -5.80
CA LYS A 69 12.75 -7.04 -4.69
C LYS A 69 14.18 -7.35 -5.06
N GLN A 70 15.06 -6.37 -4.89
CA GLN A 70 16.48 -6.55 -5.02
C GLN A 70 17.16 -6.10 -3.73
N LYS A 71 18.04 -6.94 -3.21
CA LYS A 71 18.88 -6.66 -2.07
C LYS A 71 20.34 -6.64 -2.49
N ILE A 72 21.04 -5.55 -2.18
CA ILE A 72 22.41 -5.29 -2.59
C ILE A 72 23.26 -5.04 -1.34
N LYS A 73 24.21 -5.90 -1.06
CA LYS A 73 25.26 -5.70 -0.03
C LYS A 73 26.41 -4.92 -0.64
N ILE A 74 26.37 -3.58 -0.58
CA ILE A 74 27.42 -2.71 -1.15
C ILE A 74 28.76 -3.07 -0.51
N ASN A 75 28.77 -3.19 0.83
CA ASN A 75 29.90 -3.66 1.64
C ASN A 75 29.38 -4.17 2.99
N GLN A 76 30.28 -4.48 3.94
CA GLN A 76 29.92 -5.02 5.26
C GLN A 76 29.06 -4.09 6.11
N LYS A 77 29.09 -2.78 5.83
CA LYS A 77 28.36 -1.74 6.59
C LYS A 77 27.18 -1.15 5.83
N ASN A 78 27.05 -1.42 4.54
CA ASN A 78 26.10 -0.72 3.68
C ASN A 78 25.24 -1.68 2.87
N GLU A 79 23.95 -1.56 2.99
CA GLU A 79 22.96 -2.38 2.30
C GLU A 79 21.92 -1.48 1.62
N LEU A 80 21.58 -1.79 0.39
CA LEU A 80 20.51 -1.15 -0.37
C LEU A 80 19.47 -2.21 -0.72
N THR A 81 18.21 -1.92 -0.43
CA THR A 81 17.07 -2.74 -0.85
C THR A 81 16.18 -1.90 -1.75
N ILE A 82 15.84 -2.44 -2.92
CA ILE A 82 14.89 -1.83 -3.86
C ILE A 82 13.67 -2.73 -3.91
N ILE A 83 12.49 -2.15 -3.84
CA ILE A 83 11.20 -2.85 -3.96
C ILE A 83 10.36 -2.22 -5.06
N GLY A 84 9.59 -3.05 -5.73
CA GLY A 84 8.56 -2.66 -6.67
C GLY A 84 7.35 -3.59 -6.49
N LEU A 85 6.17 -3.00 -6.40
CA LEU A 85 4.88 -3.69 -6.39
C LEU A 85 4.01 -3.01 -7.42
N GLY A 86 3.19 -3.76 -8.12
CA GLY A 86 2.23 -3.19 -9.07
C GLY A 86 1.07 -4.14 -9.28
N ALA A 87 -0.10 -3.57 -9.57
CA ALA A 87 -1.28 -4.32 -9.96
C ALA A 87 -2.06 -3.58 -11.05
N ILE A 88 -2.74 -4.38 -11.88
CA ILE A 88 -3.70 -3.91 -12.89
C ILE A 88 -4.93 -4.78 -12.72
N ASP A 89 -6.03 -4.16 -12.33
CA ASP A 89 -7.30 -4.83 -12.06
C ASP A 89 -8.36 -4.28 -13.01
N GLU A 90 -9.16 -5.16 -13.58
CA GLU A 90 -10.26 -4.84 -14.49
C GLU A 90 -11.52 -5.55 -14.00
N PHE A 91 -12.61 -4.84 -13.96
CA PHE A 91 -13.93 -5.36 -13.66
C PHE A 91 -14.82 -5.08 -14.88
N GLY A 92 -14.82 -6.05 -15.80
CA GLY A 92 -15.66 -6.03 -16.99
C GLY A 92 -17.08 -6.51 -16.71
N LEU A 93 -18.00 -6.22 -17.62
CA LEU A 93 -19.37 -6.72 -17.59
C LEU A 93 -19.53 -7.88 -18.58
N ASN A 94 -20.30 -8.89 -18.19
CA ASN A 94 -20.65 -10.03 -19.05
C ASN A 94 -21.90 -9.69 -19.88
N LEU A 95 -21.70 -9.06 -21.02
CA LEU A 95 -22.75 -8.56 -21.90
C LEU A 95 -23.21 -9.67 -22.87
N GLN A 96 -23.77 -10.77 -22.37
CA GLN A 96 -24.32 -11.83 -23.20
C GLN A 96 -25.77 -11.54 -23.59
N ASP A 97 -26.19 -11.95 -24.79
CA ASP A 97 -27.51 -11.64 -25.35
C ASP A 97 -28.67 -12.38 -24.63
N ASP A 98 -28.40 -13.52 -24.01
CA ASP A 98 -29.42 -14.35 -23.34
C ASP A 98 -29.32 -14.25 -21.80
N THR A 99 -29.64 -13.06 -21.28
CA THR A 99 -29.58 -12.79 -19.84
C THR A 99 -30.97 -12.73 -19.21
N SER A 100 -31.08 -13.19 -17.95
CA SER A 100 -32.31 -13.04 -17.16
C SER A 100 -32.63 -11.56 -16.89
N ALA A 101 -33.90 -11.22 -16.63
CA ALA A 101 -34.30 -9.86 -16.25
C ALA A 101 -33.51 -9.32 -15.03
N PHE A 102 -33.14 -10.20 -14.09
CA PHE A 102 -32.32 -9.83 -12.95
C PHE A 102 -30.87 -9.46 -13.36
N GLN A 103 -30.26 -10.23 -14.27
CA GLN A 103 -28.94 -9.92 -14.80
C GLN A 103 -28.94 -8.63 -15.61
N GLN A 104 -29.96 -8.41 -16.45
CA GLN A 104 -30.14 -7.14 -17.18
C GLN A 104 -30.23 -5.93 -16.24
N TYR A 105 -30.98 -6.08 -15.13
CA TYR A 105 -31.06 -5.04 -14.11
C TYR A 105 -29.68 -4.75 -13.48
N ILE A 106 -28.93 -5.79 -13.13
CA ILE A 106 -27.56 -5.63 -12.60
C ILE A 106 -26.67 -4.96 -13.64
N LEU A 107 -26.61 -5.47 -14.87
CA LEU A 107 -25.80 -4.92 -15.95
C LEU A 107 -26.18 -3.46 -16.29
N GLY A 108 -27.43 -3.10 -16.16
CA GLY A 108 -27.92 -1.72 -16.31
C GLY A 108 -27.35 -0.76 -15.26
N ASN A 109 -27.05 -1.24 -14.06
CA ASN A 109 -26.60 -0.41 -12.93
C ASN A 109 -25.09 -0.49 -12.64
N LEU A 110 -24.41 -1.59 -12.97
CA LEU A 110 -22.98 -1.73 -12.70
C LEU A 110 -22.14 -0.93 -13.72
N PRO A 111 -21.16 -0.13 -13.27
CA PRO A 111 -20.18 0.48 -14.14
C PRO A 111 -19.06 -0.52 -14.49
N PHE A 112 -18.38 -0.28 -15.62
CA PHE A 112 -17.05 -0.83 -15.86
C PHE A 112 -16.07 -0.17 -14.89
N GLN A 113 -15.12 -0.95 -14.37
CA GLN A 113 -14.10 -0.42 -13.47
C GLN A 113 -12.72 -0.89 -13.90
N THR A 114 -11.76 0.01 -13.84
CA THR A 114 -10.35 -0.29 -14.05
C THR A 114 -9.54 0.36 -12.95
N GLN A 115 -8.56 -0.37 -12.46
CA GLN A 115 -7.63 0.13 -11.45
C GLN A 115 -6.21 -0.28 -11.83
N TRP A 116 -5.27 0.62 -11.68
CA TRP A 116 -3.88 0.24 -11.65
C TRP A 116 -3.17 0.98 -10.52
N ASN A 117 -2.19 0.31 -9.95
CA ASN A 117 -1.40 0.89 -8.90
C ASN A 117 0.06 0.42 -8.98
N TYR A 118 0.95 1.21 -8.41
CA TYR A 118 2.31 0.77 -8.15
C TYR A 118 2.87 1.43 -6.89
N THR A 119 3.77 0.71 -6.25
CA THR A 119 4.67 1.21 -5.22
C THR A 119 6.10 0.89 -5.65
N ILE A 120 6.95 1.89 -5.71
CA ILE A 120 8.39 1.73 -5.90
C ILE A 120 9.11 2.40 -4.74
N GLY A 121 10.14 1.77 -4.20
CA GLY A 121 10.89 2.32 -3.08
C GLY A 121 12.28 1.76 -2.97
N ALA A 122 13.12 2.55 -2.31
CA ALA A 122 14.48 2.16 -1.96
C ALA A 122 14.72 2.42 -0.47
N SER A 123 15.39 1.47 0.18
CA SER A 123 15.82 1.55 1.57
C SER A 123 17.33 1.35 1.63
N TYR A 124 18.05 2.37 2.07
CA TYR A 124 19.48 2.29 2.33
C TYR A 124 19.72 2.17 3.82
N LYS A 125 20.49 1.18 4.25
CA LYS A 125 20.86 0.94 5.64
C LYS A 125 22.39 1.01 5.80
N HIS A 126 22.81 1.82 6.78
CA HIS A 126 24.20 1.95 7.18
C HIS A 126 24.41 1.42 8.60
N TYR A 127 25.19 0.37 8.74
CA TYR A 127 25.50 -0.29 10.02
C TYR A 127 26.76 0.30 10.66
N ARG A 128 26.70 0.48 11.96
CA ARG A 128 27.77 0.93 12.85
C ARG A 128 27.95 -0.05 14.00
N GLU A 129 28.99 0.10 14.79
CA GLU A 129 29.27 -0.79 15.94
C GLU A 129 28.11 -0.83 16.96
N ARG A 130 27.41 0.30 17.14
CA ARG A 130 26.36 0.45 18.15
C ARG A 130 25.06 0.97 17.55
N GLY A 131 24.69 0.44 16.40
CA GLY A 131 23.42 0.84 15.78
C GLY A 131 23.47 0.92 14.28
N TYR A 132 22.44 1.53 13.72
CA TYR A 132 22.33 1.70 12.26
C TYR A 132 21.41 2.88 11.94
N SER A 133 21.65 3.49 10.79
CA SER A 133 20.72 4.45 10.18
C SER A 133 20.02 3.81 8.98
N THR A 134 18.79 4.23 8.75
CA THR A 134 17.98 3.82 7.60
C THR A 134 17.41 5.04 6.90
N ILE A 135 17.61 5.12 5.60
CA ILE A 135 16.99 6.11 4.72
C ILE A 135 16.02 5.38 3.81
N VAL A 136 14.79 5.83 3.71
CA VAL A 136 13.78 5.26 2.82
C VAL A 136 13.21 6.36 1.95
N ALA A 137 13.14 6.11 0.66
CA ALA A 137 12.38 6.92 -0.29
C ALA A 137 11.44 6.00 -1.07
N SER A 138 10.18 6.42 -1.21
CA SER A 138 9.19 5.64 -1.96
C SER A 138 8.17 6.53 -2.66
N ARG A 139 7.58 5.99 -3.72
CA ARG A 139 6.44 6.57 -4.43
C ARG A 139 5.35 5.53 -4.57
N ASN A 140 4.13 5.91 -4.20
CA ASN A 140 2.90 5.18 -4.47
C ASN A 140 2.08 5.93 -5.51
N MET A 141 1.41 5.19 -6.35
CA MET A 141 0.43 5.71 -7.29
C MET A 141 -0.73 4.73 -7.37
N LEU A 142 -1.95 5.25 -7.25
CA LEU A 142 -3.18 4.52 -7.48
C LEU A 142 -4.02 5.34 -8.46
N ASN A 143 -4.58 4.68 -9.46
CA ASN A 143 -5.55 5.25 -10.37
C ASN A 143 -6.76 4.33 -10.43
N ASN A 144 -7.93 4.88 -10.12
CA ASN A 144 -9.21 4.20 -10.28
C ASN A 144 -10.02 4.92 -11.34
N ARG A 145 -10.67 4.19 -12.21
CA ARG A 145 -11.68 4.69 -13.13
C ARG A 145 -12.91 3.81 -13.09
N ALA A 146 -14.08 4.43 -13.04
CA ALA A 146 -15.36 3.77 -13.22
C ALA A 146 -16.17 4.54 -14.26
N TYR A 147 -16.76 3.86 -15.23
CA TYR A 147 -17.52 4.51 -16.28
C TYR A 147 -18.73 3.70 -16.70
N LYS A 148 -19.74 4.38 -17.22
CA LYS A 148 -21.01 3.77 -17.64
C LYS A 148 -21.59 4.49 -18.85
N TYR A 149 -22.02 3.72 -19.81
CA TYR A 149 -22.80 4.18 -20.95
C TYR A 149 -24.25 3.72 -20.86
N ILE A 150 -25.17 4.44 -21.47
CA ILE A 150 -26.57 4.02 -21.65
C ILE A 150 -26.56 2.66 -22.37
N ASP A 151 -27.29 1.69 -21.84
CA ASP A 151 -27.39 0.32 -22.35
C ASP A 151 -26.03 -0.38 -22.56
N ASN A 152 -24.98 0.10 -21.92
CA ASN A 152 -23.57 -0.32 -22.10
C ASN A 152 -23.05 -0.12 -23.55
N ASP A 153 -23.67 0.74 -24.34
CA ASP A 153 -23.29 1.06 -25.70
C ASP A 153 -22.27 2.21 -25.73
N ASP A 154 -20.99 1.87 -25.91
CA ASP A 154 -19.87 2.81 -25.98
C ASP A 154 -19.58 3.30 -27.42
N SER A 155 -20.43 2.95 -28.40
CA SER A 155 -20.27 3.36 -29.81
C SER A 155 -20.39 4.87 -30.02
N LYS A 156 -21.02 5.58 -29.09
CA LYS A 156 -21.23 7.03 -29.09
C LYS A 156 -20.88 7.66 -27.76
N GLU A 157 -20.09 8.72 -27.80
CA GLU A 157 -19.73 9.48 -26.61
C GLU A 157 -20.96 10.09 -25.91
N SER A 158 -22.03 10.41 -26.66
CA SER A 158 -23.30 10.90 -26.13
C SER A 158 -24.03 9.92 -25.21
N ASN A 159 -23.67 8.65 -25.24
CA ASN A 159 -24.23 7.62 -24.37
C ASN A 159 -23.55 7.58 -23.00
N LEU A 160 -22.47 8.34 -22.79
CA LEU A 160 -21.75 8.40 -21.52
C LEU A 160 -22.64 9.05 -20.47
N ILE A 161 -22.94 8.31 -19.41
CA ILE A 161 -23.77 8.80 -18.27
C ILE A 161 -22.97 8.93 -16.98
N PHE A 162 -21.82 8.27 -16.89
CA PHE A 162 -20.94 8.32 -15.74
C PHE A 162 -19.49 8.08 -16.15
N ASP A 163 -18.58 8.95 -15.75
CA ASP A 163 -17.12 8.76 -15.79
C ASP A 163 -16.50 9.37 -14.55
N TYR A 164 -15.92 8.50 -13.73
CA TYR A 164 -15.23 8.85 -12.51
C TYR A 164 -13.78 8.43 -12.61
N THR A 165 -12.87 9.34 -12.38
CA THR A 165 -11.44 9.03 -12.29
C THR A 165 -10.85 9.66 -11.04
N SER A 166 -10.28 8.82 -10.18
CA SER A 166 -9.50 9.28 -9.02
C SER A 166 -8.05 8.84 -9.12
N ARG A 167 -7.15 9.71 -8.68
CA ARG A 167 -5.72 9.40 -8.60
C ARG A 167 -5.19 9.79 -7.22
N GLU A 168 -4.42 8.87 -6.65
CA GLU A 168 -3.71 9.08 -5.40
C GLU A 168 -2.22 8.91 -5.66
N MET A 169 -1.45 9.94 -5.39
CA MET A 169 -0.01 9.95 -5.55
C MET A 169 0.64 10.37 -4.23
N GLU A 170 1.59 9.56 -3.75
CA GLU A 170 2.31 9.83 -2.51
C GLU A 170 3.81 9.59 -2.72
N ASN A 171 4.62 10.60 -2.43
CA ASN A 171 6.07 10.48 -2.36
C ASN A 171 6.48 10.59 -0.89
N LYS A 172 7.17 9.58 -0.38
CA LYS A 172 7.50 9.47 1.04
C LYS A 172 9.01 9.41 1.21
N PHE A 173 9.50 10.19 2.18
CA PHE A 173 10.86 10.14 2.66
C PHE A 173 10.86 9.86 4.15
N ARG A 174 11.77 9.00 4.60
CA ARG A 174 11.95 8.67 6.02
C ARG A 174 13.42 8.47 6.31
N TYR A 175 13.87 9.09 7.40
CA TYR A 175 15.16 8.83 8.02
C TYR A 175 14.95 8.29 9.42
N GLU A 176 15.62 7.21 9.77
CA GLU A 176 15.58 6.61 11.10
C GLU A 176 17.00 6.32 11.57
N GLU A 177 17.24 6.57 12.83
CA GLU A 177 18.46 6.25 13.54
C GLU A 177 18.15 5.30 14.69
N THR A 178 18.91 4.21 14.82
CA THR A 178 18.83 3.27 15.94
C THR A 178 20.20 3.21 16.60
N LEU A 179 20.26 3.46 17.90
CA LEU A 179 21.49 3.45 18.69
C LEU A 179 21.33 2.56 19.91
N ASP A 180 22.31 1.70 20.15
CA ASP A 180 22.41 0.92 21.39
C ASP A 180 23.36 1.63 22.37
N ILE A 181 22.78 2.27 23.40
CA ILE A 181 23.47 3.07 24.41
C ILE A 181 23.41 2.32 25.74
N LYS A 182 24.46 1.61 26.08
CA LYS A 182 24.50 0.75 27.29
C LYS A 182 23.35 -0.27 27.25
N ARG A 183 22.41 -0.18 28.19
CA ARG A 183 21.21 -1.02 28.27
C ARG A 183 19.99 -0.45 27.51
N PHE A 184 20.10 0.75 26.98
CA PHE A 184 19.00 1.38 26.26
C PHE A 184 19.19 1.23 24.76
N ARG A 185 18.11 0.86 24.07
CA ARG A 185 18.00 1.04 22.63
C ARG A 185 17.18 2.27 22.34
N VAL A 186 17.79 3.26 21.72
CA VAL A 186 17.15 4.51 21.33
C VAL A 186 16.91 4.49 19.83
N LYS A 187 15.68 4.77 19.42
CA LYS A 187 15.28 4.91 18.02
C LYS A 187 14.66 6.29 17.84
N GLY A 188 15.09 7.02 16.82
CA GLY A 188 14.51 8.31 16.46
C GLY A 188 14.44 8.45 14.95
N GLY A 189 13.57 9.34 14.46
CA GLY A 189 13.45 9.54 13.05
C GLY A 189 12.54 10.69 12.67
N ILE A 190 12.62 11.04 11.40
CA ILE A 190 11.78 12.03 10.73
C ILE A 190 11.14 11.40 9.50
N ASN A 191 9.95 11.86 9.17
CA ASN A 191 9.26 11.51 7.95
C ASN A 191 8.71 12.76 7.26
N TYR A 192 8.67 12.71 5.94
CA TYR A 192 8.06 13.72 5.09
C TYR A 192 7.32 13.04 3.95
N GLU A 193 6.11 13.51 3.67
CA GLU A 193 5.27 12.98 2.61
C GLU A 193 4.68 14.12 1.79
N LEU A 194 4.80 13.99 0.47
CA LEU A 194 4.11 14.82 -0.53
C LEU A 194 3.02 13.96 -1.15
N ALA A 195 1.78 14.24 -0.83
CA ALA A 195 0.62 13.58 -1.40
C ALA A 195 -0.15 14.51 -2.33
N ARG A 196 -0.78 13.94 -3.34
CA ARG A 196 -1.68 14.64 -4.26
C ARG A 196 -2.84 13.71 -4.61
N TYR A 197 -4.03 14.15 -4.28
CA TYR A 197 -5.27 13.45 -4.58
C TYR A 197 -6.03 14.25 -5.62
N THR A 198 -6.46 13.60 -6.71
CA THR A 198 -7.26 14.24 -7.75
C THR A 198 -8.52 13.42 -8.00
N ASN A 199 -9.61 14.09 -8.28
CA ASN A 199 -10.86 13.48 -8.66
C ASN A 199 -11.46 14.25 -9.84
N ASN A 200 -11.88 13.50 -10.87
CA ASN A 200 -12.70 14.01 -11.97
C ASN A 200 -13.98 13.20 -12.00
N THR A 201 -15.11 13.86 -11.97
CA THR A 201 -16.43 13.22 -11.98
C THR A 201 -17.31 13.88 -13.02
N TYR A 202 -17.79 13.08 -13.96
CA TYR A 202 -18.89 13.40 -14.86
C TYR A 202 -20.04 12.44 -14.57
N GLN A 203 -21.25 12.97 -14.34
CA GLN A 203 -22.42 12.14 -14.09
C GLN A 203 -23.69 12.84 -14.52
N LEU A 204 -24.57 12.12 -15.21
CA LEU A 204 -25.94 12.52 -15.50
C LEU A 204 -26.87 11.95 -14.44
N ILE A 205 -27.59 12.81 -13.73
CA ILE A 205 -28.52 12.42 -12.65
C ILE A 205 -29.95 12.76 -13.10
N PRO A 206 -30.83 11.76 -13.30
CA PRO A 206 -32.26 12.03 -13.55
C PRO A 206 -32.92 12.61 -12.30
N VAL A 207 -33.63 13.73 -12.45
CA VAL A 207 -34.40 14.37 -11.39
C VAL A 207 -35.80 14.68 -11.93
N GLY A 208 -36.74 13.79 -11.69
CA GLY A 208 -38.08 13.86 -12.29
C GLY A 208 -38.03 13.70 -13.82
N THR A 209 -38.45 14.75 -14.55
CA THR A 209 -38.39 14.80 -16.03
C THR A 209 -37.09 15.41 -16.57
N ASP A 210 -36.28 15.99 -15.71
CA ASP A 210 -35.06 16.70 -16.07
C ASP A 210 -33.82 15.84 -15.82
N VAL A 211 -32.70 16.24 -16.41
CA VAL A 211 -31.38 15.61 -16.18
C VAL A 211 -30.42 16.69 -15.69
N ILE A 212 -29.83 16.49 -14.52
CA ILE A 212 -28.78 17.34 -13.99
C ILE A 212 -27.43 16.75 -14.37
N THR A 213 -26.55 17.57 -14.96
CA THR A 213 -25.16 17.21 -15.23
C THR A 213 -24.30 17.65 -14.05
N VAL A 214 -23.62 16.68 -13.46
CA VAL A 214 -22.54 16.91 -12.50
C VAL A 214 -21.22 16.75 -13.25
N ASP A 215 -20.44 17.82 -13.36
CA ASP A 215 -19.13 17.82 -13.98
C ASP A 215 -18.20 18.67 -13.10
N TYR A 216 -17.33 18.02 -12.35
CA TYR A 216 -16.39 18.72 -11.48
C TYR A 216 -15.05 18.04 -11.38
N GLN A 217 -14.06 18.85 -11.09
CA GLN A 217 -12.70 18.41 -10.82
C GLN A 217 -12.26 18.93 -9.46
N SER A 218 -11.58 18.09 -8.72
CA SER A 218 -10.99 18.48 -7.44
C SER A 218 -9.56 17.99 -7.32
N GLU A 219 -8.76 18.78 -6.63
CA GLU A 219 -7.37 18.46 -6.32
C GLU A 219 -7.06 18.83 -4.88
N LEU A 220 -6.42 17.91 -4.16
CA LEU A 220 -5.93 18.13 -2.80
C LEU A 220 -4.43 17.84 -2.74
N PRO A 221 -3.56 18.86 -2.84
CA PRO A 221 -2.16 18.70 -2.50
C PRO A 221 -1.99 18.70 -0.98
N LEU A 222 -1.30 17.70 -0.45
CA LEU A 222 -1.12 17.52 0.98
C LEU A 222 0.35 17.24 1.29
N GLN A 223 0.89 18.01 2.23
CA GLN A 223 2.21 17.79 2.82
C GLN A 223 2.04 17.29 4.25
N LYS A 224 2.75 16.22 4.60
CA LYS A 224 2.74 15.65 5.94
C LYS A 224 4.18 15.52 6.42
N TRP A 225 4.44 15.87 7.65
CA TRP A 225 5.77 15.73 8.26
C TRP A 225 5.63 15.28 9.70
N GLY A 226 6.63 14.62 10.20
CA GLY A 226 6.62 14.14 11.57
C GLY A 226 8.00 13.76 12.06
N ALA A 227 8.11 13.67 13.38
CA ALA A 227 9.29 13.21 14.06
C ALA A 227 8.93 12.32 15.23
N PHE A 228 9.81 11.40 15.58
CA PHE A 228 9.61 10.55 16.74
C PHE A 228 10.93 10.22 17.41
N VAL A 229 10.85 9.94 18.71
CA VAL A 229 11.92 9.33 19.49
C VAL A 229 11.30 8.25 20.37
N GLN A 230 12.00 7.13 20.50
CA GLN A 230 11.61 6.03 21.36
C GLN A 230 12.84 5.48 22.06
N SER A 231 12.71 5.17 23.35
CA SER A 231 13.73 4.49 24.12
C SER A 231 13.15 3.21 24.71
N SER A 232 13.88 2.12 24.62
CA SER A 232 13.50 0.85 25.25
C SER A 232 14.66 0.28 26.05
N THR A 233 14.33 -0.42 27.14
CA THR A 233 15.30 -1.12 27.98
C THR A 233 14.69 -2.40 28.50
N SER A 234 15.52 -3.43 28.69
CA SER A 234 15.13 -4.66 29.36
C SER A 234 15.90 -4.80 30.67
N ILE A 235 15.18 -5.12 31.75
CA ILE A 235 15.67 -5.30 33.10
C ILE A 235 15.24 -6.65 33.67
N PHE A 236 15.76 -7.04 34.84
CA PHE A 236 15.48 -8.34 35.47
C PHE A 236 15.76 -9.53 34.53
N ASP A 237 17.00 -9.62 34.02
CA ASP A 237 17.42 -10.66 33.09
C ASP A 237 16.50 -10.80 31.88
N TYR A 238 16.16 -9.66 31.28
CA TYR A 238 15.26 -9.54 30.12
C TYR A 238 13.79 -9.97 30.40
N ARG A 239 13.40 -10.09 31.68
CA ARG A 239 12.00 -10.41 32.02
C ARG A 239 11.06 -9.23 31.88
N LEU A 240 11.53 -8.00 32.14
CA LEU A 240 10.71 -6.80 31.98
C LEU A 240 11.31 -5.90 30.90
N THR A 241 10.58 -5.70 29.83
CA THR A 241 10.91 -4.73 28.78
C THR A 241 10.00 -3.51 28.91
N LEU A 242 10.60 -2.34 29.05
CA LEU A 242 9.91 -1.06 29.10
C LEU A 242 10.26 -0.26 27.84
N SER A 243 9.27 0.43 27.29
CA SER A 243 9.47 1.33 26.15
C SER A 243 8.69 2.62 26.37
N PHE A 244 9.34 3.74 26.14
CA PHE A 244 8.75 5.07 26.13
C PHE A 244 9.02 5.71 24.78
N GLY A 245 7.97 6.27 24.15
CA GLY A 245 8.04 6.95 22.87
C GLY A 245 7.31 8.28 22.89
N LEU A 246 7.80 9.21 22.11
CA LEU A 246 7.16 10.49 21.82
C LEU A 246 7.15 10.66 20.31
N ARG A 247 5.99 10.97 19.75
CA ARG A 247 5.80 11.25 18.32
C ARG A 247 5.03 12.55 18.15
N ALA A 248 5.38 13.30 17.13
CA ALA A 248 4.64 14.46 16.70
C ALA A 248 4.47 14.39 15.18
N ASP A 249 3.25 14.61 14.70
CA ASP A 249 2.91 14.65 13.28
C ASP A 249 2.18 15.95 12.96
N ALA A 250 2.37 16.47 11.77
CA ALA A 250 1.68 17.66 11.29
C ALA A 250 1.43 17.55 9.78
N ASN A 251 0.50 18.35 9.28
CA ASN A 251 0.19 18.44 7.86
C ASN A 251 -0.38 19.83 7.52
N ASN A 252 -0.48 20.14 6.23
CA ASN A 252 -1.00 21.41 5.75
C ASN A 252 -2.50 21.39 5.39
N TYR A 253 -3.24 20.38 5.81
CA TYR A 253 -4.68 20.28 5.53
C TYR A 253 -5.49 21.42 6.17
N SER A 254 -5.16 21.77 7.40
CA SER A 254 -5.73 22.93 8.10
C SER A 254 -4.68 23.64 8.96
N THR A 255 -4.94 24.89 9.32
CA THR A 255 -4.03 25.68 10.16
C THR A 255 -3.80 25.03 11.53
N SER A 256 -4.81 24.39 12.11
CA SER A 256 -4.68 23.69 13.40
C SER A 256 -3.83 22.42 13.34
N MET A 257 -3.62 21.84 12.14
CA MET A 257 -2.81 20.64 11.95
C MET A 257 -1.36 20.93 11.58
N GLN A 258 -0.96 22.19 11.45
CA GLN A 258 0.41 22.57 11.06
C GLN A 258 1.39 22.57 12.22
N ASN A 259 0.92 22.67 13.46
CA ASN A 259 1.78 22.73 14.63
C ASN A 259 2.08 21.33 15.18
N LEU A 260 3.33 20.91 15.11
CA LEU A 260 3.81 19.63 15.66
C LEU A 260 3.51 19.47 17.16
N LEU A 261 3.53 20.55 17.93
CA LEU A 261 3.35 20.49 19.39
C LEU A 261 1.90 20.21 19.80
N ASP A 262 0.93 20.56 18.95
CA ASP A 262 -0.49 20.32 19.22
C ASP A 262 -0.87 18.85 19.00
N GLN A 263 -0.02 18.08 18.31
CA GLN A 263 -0.24 16.67 18.00
C GLN A 263 0.81 15.75 18.65
N LEU A 264 1.25 16.11 19.84
CA LEU A 264 2.20 15.31 20.61
C LEU A 264 1.55 14.01 21.11
N SER A 265 2.12 12.88 20.71
CA SER A 265 1.66 11.53 21.00
C SER A 265 2.63 10.79 21.91
N PRO A 266 2.58 10.96 23.24
CA PRO A 266 3.34 10.15 24.17
C PRO A 266 2.79 8.72 24.20
N ARG A 267 3.70 7.74 24.27
CA ARG A 267 3.38 6.32 24.27
C ARG A 267 4.24 5.60 25.29
N PHE A 268 3.63 4.67 26.00
CA PHE A 268 4.33 3.82 26.95
C PHE A 268 3.92 2.35 26.72
N SER A 269 4.88 1.45 26.82
CA SER A 269 4.60 0.03 26.85
C SER A 269 5.47 -0.70 27.86
N ALA A 270 4.91 -1.74 28.45
CA ALA A 270 5.59 -2.65 29.34
C ALA A 270 5.24 -4.09 28.95
N SER A 271 6.24 -4.96 28.88
CA SER A 271 6.07 -6.38 28.62
C SER A 271 6.80 -7.14 29.72
N TYR A 272 6.08 -7.96 30.49
CA TYR A 272 6.63 -8.78 31.55
C TYR A 272 6.45 -10.27 31.27
N LYS A 273 7.59 -10.98 31.21
CA LYS A 273 7.62 -12.43 31.03
C LYS A 273 7.33 -13.10 32.37
N LEU A 274 6.11 -13.61 32.52
CA LEU A 274 5.65 -14.31 33.72
C LEU A 274 6.31 -15.70 33.83
N THR A 275 6.29 -16.44 32.72
CA THR A 275 6.93 -17.76 32.55
C THR A 275 7.59 -17.82 31.19
N ASP A 276 8.20 -18.94 30.82
CA ASP A 276 8.79 -19.11 29.48
C ASP A 276 7.72 -19.13 28.36
N THR A 277 6.46 -19.39 28.69
CA THR A 277 5.33 -19.45 27.75
C THR A 277 4.32 -18.34 27.91
N TRP A 278 4.32 -17.61 29.05
CA TRP A 278 3.35 -16.57 29.34
C TRP A 278 4.02 -15.20 29.49
N SER A 279 3.47 -14.18 28.85
CA SER A 279 3.86 -12.77 29.05
C SER A 279 2.63 -11.88 29.20
N ALA A 280 2.73 -10.90 30.09
CA ALA A 280 1.76 -9.84 30.27
C ALA A 280 2.24 -8.59 29.52
N ASN A 281 1.37 -7.99 28.70
CA ASN A 281 1.69 -6.80 27.93
C ASN A 281 0.73 -5.67 28.27
N PHE A 282 1.27 -4.48 28.50
CA PHE A 282 0.53 -3.25 28.74
C PHE A 282 0.98 -2.18 27.76
N ASN A 283 0.03 -1.51 27.13
CA ASN A 283 0.29 -0.39 26.22
C ASN A 283 -0.68 0.75 26.50
N THR A 284 -0.17 1.97 26.53
CA THR A 284 -0.99 3.19 26.64
C THR A 284 -0.36 4.31 25.82
N GLY A 285 -1.17 5.27 25.38
CA GLY A 285 -0.68 6.42 24.62
C GLY A 285 -1.80 7.32 24.13
N ILE A 286 -1.40 8.50 23.67
CA ILE A 286 -2.27 9.43 22.97
C ILE A 286 -2.03 9.25 21.47
N TYR A 287 -3.13 9.19 20.70
CA TYR A 287 -3.10 9.01 19.26
C TYR A 287 -3.98 10.07 18.60
N TYR A 288 -3.44 10.73 17.58
CA TYR A 288 -4.19 11.66 16.73
C TYR A 288 -4.46 10.99 15.38
N GLN A 289 -5.63 11.30 14.80
CA GLN A 289 -6.07 10.87 13.47
C GLN A 289 -6.18 12.07 12.54
#